data_98626ec5c2cede7cfa7160a49d12c523
#
_entry.id   98626ec5c2cede7cfa7160a49d12c523
#
_cell.length_a   1.000
_cell.length_b   1.000
_cell.length_c   1.000
_cell.angle_alpha   90.00
_cell.angle_beta   90.00
_cell.angle_gamma   90.00
#
_symmetry.space_group_name_H-M   'P 1'
#
loop_
_entity.id
_entity.type
_entity.pdbx_description
1 polymer ?
#
loop_
_entity_poly.entity_id
_entity_poly.type
_entity_poly.pdbx_seq_one_letter_code
_entity_poly.pdbx_strand_id
1 'polypeptide(L)'
;RDVAPSRGLGDVYKRQSYFFGSLALKKTTYATIELKQVYRQNDPYFLSLLNKVRENKADEQTLAELNQRYIPNFHPAKEKGYIQLTTHNYQAQQINDHELSLIKEPVFSYKAEVAGIFPEYSYPTDETLMLKKGAQIMFVKNDPSPEKRYYNGMIGEITSIDEDGFTVHTKEKNEKIIVQPEEWTNSKYVLNEETKEITEEQEGVFKQYPVKLAWGITIHKSQGLTFEHAIIDARSAFAHGQAYVALSRCKTLEGMVLSSPLSVNAIISDTIIDDYNQYIETHTPNEELLCAMQQTYFLNLVSELFDFSPIARSFNEQARLIDEHFYKLFPQLLAEYKKQIQIFTTEIVDVSYRFHKQYERLVTQSTDYNTNNNLQIRIIKGAAYFEQKLRPFHKLAEATNLPTDNKELRKKTNNTLEEFLNTLTQKLSLLQY
;
A
#
# COMPACT_ATOMS: atom_id res chain seq x y z
N ARG A 1 -11.78 6.06 -7.98
CA ARG A 1 -12.88 5.11 -8.28
C ARG A 1 -14.16 5.90 -8.32
N ASP A 2 -14.68 6.17 -9.51
CA ASP A 2 -16.02 6.71 -9.72
C ASP A 2 -17.01 5.60 -9.41
N VAL A 3 -17.61 5.64 -8.22
CA VAL A 3 -18.74 4.78 -7.90
C VAL A 3 -19.99 5.54 -8.34
N ALA A 4 -20.72 4.98 -9.31
CA ALA A 4 -22.01 5.52 -9.74
C ALA A 4 -22.96 5.61 -8.55
N PRO A 5 -23.72 6.71 -8.38
CA PRO A 5 -24.61 6.89 -7.25
C PRO A 5 -25.82 5.94 -7.37
N SER A 6 -25.92 4.96 -6.47
CA SER A 6 -27.15 4.20 -6.29
C SER A 6 -28.21 5.09 -5.63
N ARG A 7 -29.34 5.28 -6.29
CA ARG A 7 -30.49 6.02 -5.75
C ARG A 7 -30.98 5.33 -4.48
N GLY A 8 -30.85 5.97 -3.32
CA GLY A 8 -31.47 5.55 -2.08
C GLY A 8 -30.61 5.51 -0.81
N LEU A 9 -29.30 5.75 -0.89
CA LEU A 9 -28.36 5.73 0.25
C LEU A 9 -27.65 7.08 0.47
N GLY A 10 -28.21 8.18 0.00
CA GLY A 10 -27.55 9.48 -0.12
C GLY A 10 -26.97 10.07 1.17
N ASP A 11 -27.56 9.82 2.34
CA ASP A 11 -27.09 10.42 3.59
C ASP A 11 -25.99 9.60 4.30
N VAL A 12 -25.94 8.30 4.09
CA VAL A 12 -24.87 7.45 4.65
C VAL A 12 -23.57 7.64 3.88
N TYR A 13 -23.62 7.82 2.55
CA TYR A 13 -22.46 8.06 1.71
C TYR A 13 -21.84 9.44 1.94
N LYS A 14 -22.62 10.48 2.21
CA LYS A 14 -22.11 11.83 2.52
C LYS A 14 -21.28 11.87 3.81
N ARG A 15 -21.55 10.98 4.77
CA ARG A 15 -20.78 10.87 6.02
C ARG A 15 -19.48 10.08 5.90
N GLN A 16 -19.26 9.36 4.80
CA GLN A 16 -18.09 8.50 4.56
C GLN A 16 -17.25 8.96 3.38
N SER A 17 -17.35 10.22 2.96
CA SER A 17 -16.58 10.77 1.83
C SER A 17 -15.06 10.68 2.05
N TYR A 18 -14.63 10.67 3.29
CA TYR A 18 -13.21 10.60 3.69
C TYR A 18 -12.95 9.39 4.58
N PHE A 19 -11.71 8.87 4.57
CA PHE A 19 -11.31 7.69 5.35
C PHE A 19 -11.57 7.83 6.84
N PHE A 20 -11.38 9.04 7.41
CA PHE A 20 -11.63 9.32 8.82
C PHE A 20 -13.12 9.35 9.20
N GLY A 21 -14.02 9.38 8.21
CA GLY A 21 -15.45 9.16 8.40
C GLY A 21 -15.84 7.69 8.57
N SER A 22 -14.93 6.74 8.32
CA SER A 22 -15.18 5.30 8.40
C SER A 22 -15.65 4.87 9.77
N LEU A 23 -16.76 4.11 9.82
CA LEU A 23 -17.31 3.54 11.06
C LEU A 23 -16.36 2.51 11.69
N ALA A 24 -15.59 1.79 10.88
CA ALA A 24 -14.59 0.84 11.36
C ALA A 24 -13.43 1.59 12.03
N LEU A 25 -12.91 2.65 11.41
CA LEU A 25 -11.83 3.46 11.98
C LEU A 25 -12.25 4.12 13.30
N LYS A 26 -13.49 4.61 13.41
CA LYS A 26 -14.03 5.20 14.66
C LYS A 26 -14.09 4.21 15.82
N LYS A 27 -14.13 2.91 15.56
CA LYS A 27 -14.11 1.84 16.56
C LYS A 27 -12.72 1.29 16.85
N THR A 28 -11.69 1.78 16.14
CA THR A 28 -10.32 1.31 16.25
C THR A 28 -9.48 2.38 16.95
N THR A 29 -8.68 1.98 17.92
CA THR A 29 -7.68 2.88 18.50
C THR A 29 -6.54 3.05 17.50
N TYR A 30 -6.27 4.28 17.10
CA TYR A 30 -5.18 4.62 16.18
C TYR A 30 -4.53 5.95 16.58
N ALA A 31 -3.30 6.14 16.15
CA ALA A 31 -2.59 7.41 16.26
C ALA A 31 -2.30 7.95 14.86
N THR A 32 -2.50 9.23 14.67
CA THR A 32 -2.15 9.92 13.43
C THR A 32 -0.81 10.61 13.60
N ILE A 33 0.13 10.31 12.71
CA ILE A 33 1.47 10.92 12.69
C ILE A 33 1.56 11.76 11.43
N GLU A 34 1.73 13.07 11.59
CA GLU A 34 1.96 14.00 10.49
C GLU A 34 3.45 14.12 10.19
N LEU A 35 3.83 13.89 8.91
CA LEU A 35 5.19 14.12 8.44
C LEU A 35 5.35 15.60 8.11
N LYS A 36 6.18 16.31 8.87
CA LYS A 36 6.36 17.76 8.75
C LYS A 36 7.51 18.17 7.84
N GLN A 37 8.48 17.28 7.60
CA GLN A 37 9.65 17.60 6.79
C GLN A 37 9.36 17.42 5.30
N VAL A 38 9.59 18.46 4.52
CA VAL A 38 9.44 18.45 3.06
C VAL A 38 10.82 18.32 2.43
N TYR A 39 10.98 17.35 1.52
CA TYR A 39 12.25 17.08 0.83
C TYR A 39 12.24 17.51 -0.64
N ARG A 40 11.07 17.83 -1.20
CA ARG A 40 10.92 18.18 -2.62
C ARG A 40 11.39 19.59 -2.92
N GLN A 41 10.99 20.55 -2.09
CA GLN A 41 11.35 21.95 -2.21
C GLN A 41 12.42 22.29 -1.17
N ASN A 42 13.52 22.92 -1.61
CA ASN A 42 14.59 23.37 -0.73
C ASN A 42 14.50 24.89 -0.42
N ASP A 43 13.61 25.62 -1.12
CA ASP A 43 13.39 27.03 -0.91
C ASP A 43 12.33 27.26 0.18
N PRO A 44 12.69 27.79 1.35
CA PRO A 44 11.76 28.05 2.45
C PRO A 44 10.67 29.06 2.08
N TYR A 45 10.98 30.00 1.20
CA TYR A 45 10.03 31.01 0.76
C TYR A 45 8.93 30.36 -0.11
N PHE A 46 9.31 29.59 -1.15
CA PHE A 46 8.35 28.87 -1.97
C PHE A 46 7.52 27.90 -1.14
N LEU A 47 8.16 27.20 -0.20
CA LEU A 47 7.47 26.30 0.71
C LEU A 47 6.43 27.03 1.58
N SER A 48 6.73 28.25 2.04
CA SER A 48 5.78 29.05 2.81
C SER A 48 4.54 29.43 1.99
N LEU A 49 4.72 29.80 0.72
CA LEU A 49 3.60 30.08 -0.21
C LEU A 49 2.74 28.85 -0.45
N LEU A 50 3.37 27.70 -0.68
CA LEU A 50 2.66 26.43 -0.86
C LEU A 50 1.86 26.03 0.39
N ASN A 51 2.42 26.21 1.59
CA ASN A 51 1.71 25.92 2.83
C ASN A 51 0.49 26.82 3.03
N LYS A 52 0.59 28.11 2.72
CA LYS A 52 -0.56 29.01 2.77
C LYS A 52 -1.69 28.56 1.82
N VAL A 53 -1.34 28.08 0.61
CA VAL A 53 -2.32 27.50 -0.33
C VAL A 53 -2.93 26.22 0.22
N ARG A 54 -2.10 25.31 0.79
CA ARG A 54 -2.54 24.04 1.37
C ARG A 54 -3.52 24.23 2.52
N GLU A 55 -3.23 25.23 3.39
CA GLU A 55 -3.99 25.51 4.61
C GLU A 55 -5.15 26.46 4.37
N ASN A 56 -5.45 26.81 3.11
CA ASN A 56 -6.47 27.80 2.74
C ASN A 56 -6.27 29.17 3.43
N LYS A 57 -5.02 29.54 3.65
CA LYS A 57 -4.61 30.83 4.25
C LYS A 57 -3.95 31.75 3.24
N ALA A 58 -4.11 31.48 1.94
CA ALA A 58 -3.55 32.32 0.88
C ALA A 58 -4.32 33.64 0.80
N ASP A 59 -3.66 34.72 1.17
CA ASP A 59 -4.13 36.08 1.08
C ASP A 59 -3.82 36.72 -0.30
N GLU A 60 -4.28 37.94 -0.53
CA GLU A 60 -4.03 38.65 -1.78
C GLU A 60 -2.53 38.83 -2.05
N GLN A 61 -1.71 38.99 -1.03
CA GLN A 61 -0.27 39.11 -1.17
C GLN A 61 0.32 37.77 -1.66
N THR A 62 -0.06 36.66 -1.06
CA THR A 62 0.36 35.29 -1.49
C THR A 62 0.00 35.04 -2.94
N LEU A 63 -1.22 35.44 -3.34
CA LEU A 63 -1.66 35.30 -4.73
C LEU A 63 -0.88 36.21 -5.67
N ALA A 64 -0.59 37.44 -5.27
CA ALA A 64 0.20 38.39 -6.06
C ALA A 64 1.63 37.84 -6.30
N GLU A 65 2.24 37.26 -5.26
CA GLU A 65 3.58 36.64 -5.33
C GLU A 65 3.60 35.41 -6.25
N LEU A 66 2.62 34.52 -6.15
CA LEU A 66 2.49 33.38 -7.07
C LEU A 66 2.20 33.83 -8.50
N ASN A 67 1.38 34.87 -8.66
CA ASN A 67 1.03 35.42 -9.96
C ASN A 67 2.17 36.21 -10.65
N GLN A 68 3.30 36.48 -9.97
CA GLN A 68 4.52 36.93 -10.66
C GLN A 68 5.04 35.88 -11.63
N ARG A 69 4.63 34.63 -11.47
CA ARG A 69 4.95 33.52 -12.40
C ARG A 69 3.97 33.42 -13.58
N TYR A 70 2.98 34.29 -13.69
CA TYR A 70 2.07 34.34 -14.82
C TYR A 70 2.79 34.94 -16.03
N ILE A 71 2.94 34.17 -17.06
CA ILE A 71 3.53 34.56 -18.35
C ILE A 71 2.54 34.23 -19.45
N PRO A 72 1.82 35.20 -19.99
CA PRO A 72 0.87 34.98 -21.07
C PRO A 72 1.59 34.48 -22.34
N ASN A 73 0.97 33.52 -23.03
CA ASN A 73 1.50 32.97 -24.28
C ASN A 73 2.95 32.46 -24.14
N PHE A 74 3.26 31.83 -23.01
CA PHE A 74 4.57 31.27 -22.79
C PHE A 74 4.87 30.10 -23.75
N HIS A 75 5.92 30.24 -24.51
CA HIS A 75 6.44 29.19 -25.41
C HIS A 75 7.78 28.70 -24.84
N PRO A 76 7.79 27.49 -24.24
CA PRO A 76 9.03 26.98 -23.65
C PRO A 76 10.08 26.67 -24.73
N ALA A 77 11.35 26.96 -24.41
CA ALA A 77 12.45 26.42 -25.19
C ALA A 77 12.45 24.88 -25.06
N LYS A 78 12.54 24.16 -26.18
CA LYS A 78 12.47 22.67 -26.23
C LYS A 78 13.50 22.01 -25.31
N GLU A 79 14.65 22.66 -25.15
CA GLU A 79 15.77 22.14 -24.34
C GLU A 79 15.47 22.13 -22.83
N LYS A 80 14.45 22.89 -22.36
CA LYS A 80 14.16 22.98 -20.92
C LYS A 80 13.22 21.90 -20.37
N GLY A 81 12.59 21.11 -21.26
CA GLY A 81 11.75 19.98 -20.83
C GLY A 81 10.56 20.37 -19.98
N TYR A 82 9.85 21.46 -20.34
CA TYR A 82 8.62 21.86 -19.67
C TYR A 82 7.53 20.81 -19.84
N ILE A 83 6.75 20.59 -18.79
CA ILE A 83 5.55 19.78 -18.82
C ILE A 83 4.32 20.64 -18.48
N GLN A 84 3.24 20.50 -19.24
CA GLN A 84 2.01 21.23 -18.99
C GLN A 84 1.06 20.40 -18.11
N LEU A 85 0.69 20.94 -16.95
CA LEU A 85 -0.26 20.31 -16.04
C LEU A 85 -1.68 20.77 -16.37
N THR A 86 -2.56 19.80 -16.64
CA THR A 86 -3.96 20.04 -17.03
C THR A 86 -4.91 19.36 -16.05
N THR A 87 -6.17 19.78 -16.05
CA THR A 87 -7.22 19.16 -15.22
C THR A 87 -7.85 17.92 -15.86
N HIS A 88 -7.82 17.80 -17.19
CA HIS A 88 -8.53 16.76 -17.95
C HIS A 88 -7.60 15.96 -18.87
N ASN A 89 -7.86 14.66 -18.99
CA ASN A 89 -7.06 13.77 -19.84
C ASN A 89 -7.08 14.21 -21.32
N TYR A 90 -8.24 14.66 -21.85
CA TYR A 90 -8.33 15.08 -23.25
C TYR A 90 -7.44 16.28 -23.57
N GLN A 91 -7.26 17.22 -22.62
CA GLN A 91 -6.38 18.38 -22.79
C GLN A 91 -4.90 17.93 -22.86
N ALA A 92 -4.50 17.04 -21.95
CA ALA A 92 -3.15 16.47 -21.97
C ALA A 92 -2.88 15.73 -23.29
N GLN A 93 -3.86 14.97 -23.78
CA GLN A 93 -3.75 14.26 -25.05
C GLN A 93 -3.62 15.23 -26.22
N GLN A 94 -4.47 16.26 -26.30
CA GLN A 94 -4.37 17.27 -27.34
C GLN A 94 -3.01 17.98 -27.39
N ILE A 95 -2.44 18.29 -26.23
CA ILE A 95 -1.10 18.89 -26.15
C ILE A 95 -0.06 17.91 -26.70
N ASN A 96 -0.10 16.66 -26.27
CA ASN A 96 0.85 15.64 -26.70
C ASN A 96 0.75 15.36 -28.20
N ASP A 97 -0.45 15.23 -28.73
CA ASP A 97 -0.68 14.99 -30.16
C ASP A 97 -0.23 16.20 -31.02
N HIS A 98 -0.52 17.41 -30.54
CA HIS A 98 -0.09 18.63 -31.21
C HIS A 98 1.43 18.72 -31.30
N GLU A 99 2.12 18.60 -30.17
CA GLU A 99 3.59 18.67 -30.09
C GLU A 99 4.26 17.56 -30.91
N LEU A 100 3.72 16.34 -30.88
CA LEU A 100 4.21 15.23 -31.68
C LEU A 100 4.02 15.53 -33.18
N SER A 101 2.92 16.19 -33.58
CA SER A 101 2.66 16.57 -34.98
C SER A 101 3.65 17.58 -35.54
N LEU A 102 4.19 18.48 -34.71
CA LEU A 102 5.18 19.47 -35.09
C LEU A 102 6.56 18.89 -35.40
N ILE A 103 6.83 17.68 -34.93
CA ILE A 103 8.08 16.98 -35.23
C ILE A 103 8.00 16.37 -36.61
N LYS A 104 8.94 16.79 -37.52
CA LYS A 104 8.98 16.36 -38.92
C LYS A 104 9.55 14.96 -39.15
N GLU A 105 10.14 14.35 -38.13
CA GLU A 105 10.70 13.00 -38.19
C GLU A 105 9.63 11.93 -38.41
N PRO A 106 9.99 10.78 -39.00
CA PRO A 106 9.04 9.67 -39.22
C PRO A 106 8.49 9.15 -37.89
N VAL A 107 7.26 8.67 -37.93
CA VAL A 107 6.59 8.07 -36.78
C VAL A 107 6.87 6.58 -36.75
N PHE A 108 7.17 6.06 -35.55
CA PHE A 108 7.30 4.64 -35.26
C PHE A 108 6.16 4.24 -34.32
N SER A 109 5.66 3.02 -34.51
CA SER A 109 4.52 2.49 -33.78
C SER A 109 4.93 1.20 -33.07
N TYR A 110 4.75 1.16 -31.75
CA TYR A 110 5.03 -0.02 -30.93
C TYR A 110 3.75 -0.51 -30.28
N LYS A 111 3.33 -1.71 -30.67
CA LYS A 111 2.12 -2.31 -30.13
C LYS A 111 2.43 -3.13 -28.87
N ALA A 112 1.60 -2.99 -27.85
CA ALA A 112 1.70 -3.80 -26.63
C ALA A 112 1.37 -5.27 -26.90
N GLU A 113 2.03 -6.16 -26.19
CA GLU A 113 1.66 -7.57 -26.07
C GLU A 113 0.74 -7.74 -24.84
N VAL A 114 -0.50 -8.16 -25.06
CA VAL A 114 -1.48 -8.39 -24.01
C VAL A 114 -1.83 -9.87 -23.96
N ALA A 115 -1.65 -10.49 -22.82
CA ALA A 115 -1.98 -11.90 -22.59
C ALA A 115 -2.90 -12.05 -21.38
N GLY A 116 -3.86 -12.99 -21.47
CA GLY A 116 -4.85 -13.21 -20.43
C GLY A 116 -5.86 -12.06 -20.26
N ILE A 117 -6.32 -11.86 -19.05
CA ILE A 117 -7.31 -10.81 -18.72
C ILE A 117 -6.61 -9.58 -18.19
N PHE A 118 -6.49 -8.54 -19.02
CA PHE A 118 -5.98 -7.23 -18.61
C PHE A 118 -6.92 -6.15 -19.16
N PRO A 119 -7.75 -5.52 -18.31
CA PRO A 119 -8.74 -4.54 -18.75
C PRO A 119 -8.09 -3.28 -19.36
N GLU A 120 -8.60 -2.78 -20.50
CA GLU A 120 -8.07 -1.61 -21.21
C GLU A 120 -7.97 -0.37 -20.31
N TYR A 121 -8.96 -0.13 -19.44
CA TYR A 121 -8.95 1.02 -18.52
C TYR A 121 -7.82 0.96 -17.49
N SER A 122 -7.19 -0.21 -17.32
CA SER A 122 -6.05 -0.44 -16.42
C SER A 122 -4.70 -0.40 -17.12
N TYR A 123 -4.65 -0.15 -18.43
CA TYR A 123 -3.40 -0.09 -19.17
C TYR A 123 -2.49 0.99 -18.60
N PRO A 124 -1.26 0.64 -18.22
CA PRO A 124 -0.31 1.58 -17.62
C PRO A 124 0.20 2.60 -18.63
N THR A 125 0.21 2.25 -19.91
CA THR A 125 0.56 3.10 -21.04
C THR A 125 -0.34 2.78 -22.23
N ASP A 126 -0.21 3.50 -23.35
CA ASP A 126 -1.04 3.29 -24.53
C ASP A 126 -0.77 1.91 -25.14
N GLU A 127 -1.82 1.23 -25.61
CA GLU A 127 -1.67 -0.06 -26.31
C GLU A 127 -0.78 0.08 -27.54
N THR A 128 -0.92 1.19 -28.25
CA THR A 128 -0.07 1.52 -29.40
C THR A 128 0.64 2.84 -29.14
N LEU A 129 1.94 2.78 -28.86
CA LEU A 129 2.78 3.95 -28.67
C LEU A 129 3.22 4.51 -30.03
N MET A 130 2.85 5.76 -30.29
CA MET A 130 3.26 6.51 -31.49
C MET A 130 4.38 7.47 -31.09
N LEU A 131 5.60 7.21 -31.52
CA LEU A 131 6.79 7.94 -31.11
C LEU A 131 7.58 8.45 -32.32
N LYS A 132 8.32 9.53 -32.12
CA LYS A 132 9.25 10.11 -33.12
C LYS A 132 10.57 10.45 -32.45
N LYS A 133 11.64 10.48 -33.22
CA LYS A 133 12.90 11.06 -32.76
C LYS A 133 12.70 12.53 -32.37
N GLY A 134 13.26 12.96 -31.24
CA GLY A 134 13.05 14.28 -30.65
C GLY A 134 11.76 14.42 -29.84
N ALA A 135 10.98 13.35 -29.65
CA ALA A 135 9.80 13.37 -28.78
C ALA A 135 10.21 13.40 -27.31
N GLN A 136 9.50 14.26 -26.53
CA GLN A 136 9.61 14.28 -25.09
C GLN A 136 8.75 13.19 -24.48
N ILE A 137 9.37 12.34 -23.68
CA ILE A 137 8.69 11.23 -22.99
C ILE A 137 8.92 11.32 -21.48
N MET A 138 8.10 10.60 -20.76
CA MET A 138 8.23 10.34 -19.34
C MET A 138 8.17 8.83 -19.08
N PHE A 139 9.08 8.32 -18.26
CA PHE A 139 9.00 6.95 -17.77
C PHE A 139 7.82 6.79 -16.80
N VAL A 140 7.09 5.68 -16.94
CA VAL A 140 5.90 5.37 -16.13
C VAL A 140 6.11 4.19 -15.18
N LYS A 141 7.34 3.72 -15.07
CA LYS A 141 7.78 2.64 -14.18
C LYS A 141 9.18 2.93 -13.67
N ASN A 142 9.54 2.38 -12.51
CA ASN A 142 10.93 2.38 -12.06
C ASN A 142 11.72 1.30 -12.78
N ASP A 143 12.99 1.57 -13.11
CA ASP A 143 13.92 0.59 -13.68
C ASP A 143 14.07 -0.59 -12.71
N PRO A 144 13.67 -1.81 -13.10
CA PRO A 144 13.82 -2.99 -12.26
C PRO A 144 15.28 -3.45 -12.15
N SER A 145 16.14 -2.99 -13.05
CA SER A 145 17.55 -3.37 -13.06
C SER A 145 18.33 -2.85 -11.84
N PRO A 146 19.44 -3.49 -11.45
CA PRO A 146 20.26 -3.02 -10.34
C PRO A 146 20.80 -1.60 -10.54
N GLU A 147 21.00 -1.17 -11.79
CA GLU A 147 21.55 0.13 -12.15
C GLU A 147 20.61 1.30 -11.84
N LYS A 148 19.28 1.05 -11.75
CA LYS A 148 18.27 2.09 -11.47
C LYS A 148 18.44 3.34 -12.34
N ARG A 149 18.59 3.16 -13.67
CA ARG A 149 18.88 4.22 -14.63
C ARG A 149 17.76 5.23 -14.76
N TYR A 150 16.51 4.78 -14.61
CA TYR A 150 15.31 5.63 -14.66
C TYR A 150 14.33 5.33 -13.53
N TYR A 151 13.44 6.26 -13.29
CA TYR A 151 12.35 6.14 -12.31
C TYR A 151 11.05 6.71 -12.88
N ASN A 152 9.93 6.33 -12.27
CA ASN A 152 8.61 6.82 -12.67
C ASN A 152 8.52 8.34 -12.50
N GLY A 153 8.24 9.03 -13.61
CA GLY A 153 8.19 10.50 -13.68
C GLY A 153 9.43 11.15 -14.27
N MET A 154 10.52 10.40 -14.49
CA MET A 154 11.73 10.94 -15.15
C MET A 154 11.41 11.31 -16.60
N ILE A 155 11.77 12.54 -16.99
CA ILE A 155 11.57 13.06 -18.33
C ILE A 155 12.83 12.85 -19.15
N GLY A 156 12.66 12.49 -20.42
CA GLY A 156 13.73 12.35 -21.39
C GLY A 156 13.27 12.68 -22.82
N GLU A 157 14.26 12.75 -23.72
CA GLU A 157 14.06 13.00 -25.14
C GLU A 157 14.56 11.80 -25.96
N ILE A 158 13.80 11.36 -26.95
CA ILE A 158 14.17 10.28 -27.84
C ILE A 158 15.27 10.76 -28.78
N THR A 159 16.47 10.18 -28.69
CA THR A 159 17.63 10.56 -29.52
C THR A 159 17.85 9.66 -30.73
N SER A 160 17.47 8.40 -30.64
CA SER A 160 17.41 7.45 -31.75
C SER A 160 16.21 6.55 -31.63
N ILE A 161 15.63 6.15 -32.77
CA ILE A 161 14.43 5.32 -32.82
C ILE A 161 14.44 4.55 -34.14
N ASP A 162 14.07 3.28 -34.10
CA ASP A 162 13.91 2.38 -35.24
C ASP A 162 12.77 1.38 -34.97
N GLU A 163 12.61 0.35 -35.79
CA GLU A 163 11.55 -0.66 -35.62
C GLU A 163 11.77 -1.55 -34.38
N ASP A 164 13.02 -1.74 -33.94
CA ASP A 164 13.42 -2.63 -32.84
C ASP A 164 13.40 -1.92 -31.47
N GLY A 165 13.39 -0.58 -31.44
CA GLY A 165 13.34 0.17 -30.21
C GLY A 165 13.85 1.61 -30.29
N PHE A 166 14.15 2.18 -29.13
CA PHE A 166 14.62 3.56 -29.06
C PHE A 166 15.52 3.83 -27.86
N THR A 167 16.31 4.90 -28.00
CA THR A 167 17.19 5.42 -26.96
C THR A 167 16.69 6.76 -26.47
N VAL A 168 16.62 6.93 -25.17
CA VAL A 168 16.21 8.17 -24.49
C VAL A 168 17.43 8.82 -23.84
N HIS A 169 17.59 10.12 -24.03
CA HIS A 169 18.53 10.95 -23.30
C HIS A 169 17.79 11.62 -22.14
N THR A 170 18.24 11.41 -20.91
CA THR A 170 17.70 12.02 -19.70
C THR A 170 18.59 13.20 -19.29
N LYS A 171 17.99 14.39 -19.18
CA LYS A 171 18.73 15.62 -18.85
C LYS A 171 19.22 15.64 -17.42
N GLU A 172 18.45 15.08 -16.50
CA GLU A 172 18.78 15.06 -15.08
C GLU A 172 20.08 14.30 -14.78
N LYS A 173 20.25 13.10 -15.36
CA LYS A 173 21.47 12.30 -15.20
C LYS A 173 22.46 12.47 -16.34
N ASN A 174 22.09 13.16 -17.40
CA ASN A 174 22.87 13.30 -18.64
C ASN A 174 23.29 11.95 -19.25
N GLU A 175 22.39 10.97 -19.18
CA GLU A 175 22.62 9.59 -19.62
C GLU A 175 21.75 9.23 -20.82
N LYS A 176 22.27 8.32 -21.65
CA LYS A 176 21.53 7.68 -22.74
C LYS A 176 21.09 6.30 -22.29
N ILE A 177 19.78 6.05 -22.34
CA ILE A 177 19.16 4.82 -21.90
C ILE A 177 18.52 4.13 -23.09
N ILE A 178 18.94 2.91 -23.42
CA ILE A 178 18.24 2.03 -24.34
C ILE A 178 17.04 1.48 -23.57
N VAL A 179 15.82 1.86 -24.00
CA VAL A 179 14.60 1.46 -23.32
C VAL A 179 14.21 0.05 -23.75
N GLN A 180 13.86 -0.79 -22.79
CA GLN A 180 13.35 -2.14 -23.05
C GLN A 180 11.88 -2.20 -22.69
N PRO A 181 11.09 -3.07 -23.34
CA PRO A 181 9.72 -3.35 -22.92
C PRO A 181 9.69 -3.93 -21.50
N GLU A 182 8.69 -3.52 -20.73
CA GLU A 182 8.46 -3.95 -19.36
C GLU A 182 7.11 -4.64 -19.24
N GLU A 183 6.98 -5.53 -18.27
CA GLU A 183 5.75 -6.28 -18.01
C GLU A 183 5.01 -5.71 -16.78
N TRP A 184 3.70 -5.61 -16.90
CA TRP A 184 2.77 -5.36 -15.79
C TRP A 184 1.82 -6.54 -15.66
N THR A 185 1.58 -6.96 -14.45
CA THR A 185 0.69 -8.06 -14.13
C THR A 185 -0.65 -7.54 -13.63
N ASN A 186 -1.74 -8.12 -14.11
CA ASN A 186 -3.04 -8.00 -13.50
C ASN A 186 -3.28 -9.23 -12.62
N SER A 187 -3.44 -9.01 -11.32
CA SER A 187 -3.60 -10.08 -10.35
C SER A 187 -4.93 -9.95 -9.63
N LYS A 188 -5.50 -11.10 -9.29
CA LYS A 188 -6.68 -11.23 -8.46
C LYS A 188 -6.35 -11.93 -7.16
N TYR A 189 -6.85 -11.39 -6.06
CA TYR A 189 -6.77 -12.08 -4.79
C TYR A 189 -7.92 -13.08 -4.65
N VAL A 190 -7.59 -14.34 -4.50
CA VAL A 190 -8.54 -15.44 -4.36
C VAL A 190 -8.37 -16.07 -2.99
N LEU A 191 -9.49 -16.25 -2.28
CA LEU A 191 -9.47 -17.01 -1.04
C LEU A 191 -9.37 -18.50 -1.38
N ASN A 192 -8.29 -19.13 -0.98
CA ASN A 192 -8.20 -20.59 -1.01
C ASN A 192 -9.17 -21.15 0.04
N GLU A 193 -10.21 -21.82 -0.41
CA GLU A 193 -11.25 -22.33 0.49
C GLU A 193 -10.74 -23.45 1.41
N GLU A 194 -9.67 -24.14 1.03
CA GLU A 194 -9.08 -25.23 1.81
C GLU A 194 -8.15 -24.69 2.90
N THR A 195 -7.23 -23.78 2.54
CA THR A 195 -6.24 -23.22 3.50
C THR A 195 -6.73 -21.97 4.22
N LYS A 196 -7.82 -21.33 3.73
CA LYS A 196 -8.33 -20.02 4.19
C LYS A 196 -7.30 -18.89 4.02
N GLU A 197 -6.30 -19.10 3.20
CA GLU A 197 -5.29 -18.09 2.86
C GLU A 197 -5.72 -17.32 1.62
N ILE A 198 -5.35 -16.05 1.57
CA ILE A 198 -5.53 -15.23 0.37
C ILE A 198 -4.30 -15.41 -0.50
N THR A 199 -4.48 -16.02 -1.67
CA THR A 199 -3.45 -16.20 -2.67
C THR A 199 -3.63 -15.19 -3.80
N GLU A 200 -2.52 -14.75 -4.38
CA GLU A 200 -2.51 -13.87 -5.54
C GLU A 200 -2.41 -14.73 -6.80
N GLU A 201 -3.43 -14.67 -7.66
CA GLU A 201 -3.44 -15.34 -8.96
C GLU A 201 -3.28 -14.32 -10.08
N GLN A 202 -2.31 -14.54 -10.95
CA GLN A 202 -2.09 -13.71 -12.11
C GLN A 202 -3.17 -14.01 -13.17
N GLU A 203 -3.98 -13.01 -13.53
CA GLU A 203 -5.03 -13.12 -14.55
C GLU A 203 -4.55 -12.71 -15.94
N GLY A 204 -3.62 -11.75 -16.00
CA GLY A 204 -3.12 -11.24 -17.28
C GLY A 204 -1.81 -10.48 -17.17
N VAL A 205 -1.20 -10.26 -18.33
CA VAL A 205 0.05 -9.51 -18.50
C VAL A 205 -0.13 -8.48 -19.60
N PHE A 206 0.40 -7.29 -19.38
CA PHE A 206 0.55 -6.23 -20.37
C PHE A 206 2.04 -5.91 -20.49
N LYS A 207 2.60 -6.07 -21.72
CA LYS A 207 4.02 -5.81 -21.98
C LYS A 207 4.15 -4.71 -23.01
N GLN A 208 4.83 -3.63 -22.66
CA GLN A 208 5.04 -2.46 -23.47
C GLN A 208 6.26 -1.67 -22.99
N TYR A 209 6.76 -0.77 -23.80
CA TYR A 209 7.78 0.19 -23.35
C TYR A 209 7.23 1.08 -22.23
N PRO A 210 7.98 1.27 -21.13
CA PRO A 210 7.50 1.96 -19.93
C PRO A 210 7.54 3.49 -20.07
N VAL A 211 6.99 4.03 -21.17
CA VAL A 211 7.02 5.46 -21.46
C VAL A 211 5.67 5.97 -21.95
N LYS A 212 5.47 7.29 -21.79
CA LYS A 212 4.38 8.07 -22.40
C LYS A 212 4.91 9.38 -22.94
N LEU A 213 4.22 9.96 -23.92
CA LEU A 213 4.46 11.35 -24.31
C LEU A 213 4.23 12.28 -23.12
N ALA A 214 5.06 13.29 -22.94
CA ALA A 214 5.12 14.06 -21.73
C ALA A 214 5.25 15.58 -21.92
N TRP A 215 4.63 16.15 -22.93
CA TRP A 215 4.44 17.60 -22.98
C TRP A 215 3.23 18.03 -22.14
N GLY A 216 2.19 17.20 -22.05
CA GLY A 216 1.01 17.40 -21.21
C GLY A 216 0.71 16.19 -20.34
N ILE A 217 0.35 16.44 -19.07
CA ILE A 217 -0.11 15.41 -18.13
C ILE A 217 -1.19 16.01 -17.23
N THR A 218 -2.11 15.17 -16.72
CA THR A 218 -3.09 15.67 -15.76
C THR A 218 -2.49 15.83 -14.35
N ILE A 219 -3.04 16.80 -13.62
CA ILE A 219 -2.65 17.06 -12.21
C ILE A 219 -2.76 15.77 -11.38
N HIS A 220 -3.81 14.97 -11.55
CA HIS A 220 -3.96 13.70 -10.84
C HIS A 220 -2.83 12.70 -11.15
N LYS A 221 -2.49 12.53 -12.43
CA LYS A 221 -1.40 11.63 -12.82
C LYS A 221 -0.02 12.16 -12.43
N SER A 222 0.10 13.46 -12.15
CA SER A 222 1.34 14.07 -11.66
C SER A 222 1.55 13.88 -10.16
N GLN A 223 0.59 13.32 -9.42
CA GLN A 223 0.77 13.05 -7.99
C GLN A 223 1.95 12.10 -7.77
N GLY A 224 2.78 12.42 -6.78
CA GLY A 224 4.02 11.68 -6.52
C GLY A 224 5.22 12.12 -7.38
N LEU A 225 5.00 12.77 -8.53
CA LEU A 225 6.06 13.23 -9.42
C LEU A 225 6.60 14.60 -9.02
N THR A 226 7.80 14.93 -9.51
CA THR A 226 8.45 16.23 -9.30
C THR A 226 9.04 16.71 -10.62
N PHE A 227 8.84 17.98 -10.96
CA PHE A 227 9.31 18.56 -12.21
C PHE A 227 10.23 19.76 -11.94
N GLU A 228 11.31 19.85 -12.69
CA GLU A 228 12.18 21.04 -12.71
C GLU A 228 11.41 22.23 -13.31
N HIS A 229 10.63 21.99 -14.39
CA HIS A 229 9.88 23.01 -15.10
C HIS A 229 8.46 22.54 -15.38
N ALA A 230 7.46 23.32 -14.96
CA ALA A 230 6.04 23.04 -15.25
C ALA A 230 5.27 24.30 -15.64
N ILE A 231 4.33 24.11 -16.58
CA ILE A 231 3.32 25.12 -16.96
C ILE A 231 2.00 24.69 -16.37
N ILE A 232 1.36 25.56 -15.60
CA ILE A 232 0.11 25.27 -14.88
C ILE A 232 -0.99 26.19 -15.40
N ASP A 233 -2.08 25.61 -15.92
CA ASP A 233 -3.28 26.37 -16.26
C ASP A 233 -4.20 26.48 -15.05
N ALA A 234 -4.24 27.68 -14.46
CA ALA A 234 -5.06 27.98 -13.29
C ALA A 234 -6.49 28.47 -13.62
N ARG A 235 -6.90 28.54 -14.93
CA ARG A 235 -8.25 28.95 -15.34
C ARG A 235 -9.30 27.89 -15.07
N SER A 236 -8.92 26.63 -15.15
CA SER A 236 -9.85 25.52 -14.89
C SER A 236 -10.20 25.51 -13.41
N ALA A 237 -11.47 25.35 -13.09
CA ALA A 237 -11.91 25.16 -11.72
C ALA A 237 -11.22 23.95 -11.13
N PHE A 238 -10.33 24.18 -10.19
CA PHE A 238 -9.69 23.10 -9.46
C PHE A 238 -10.71 22.49 -8.48
N ALA A 239 -10.72 21.17 -8.35
CA ALA A 239 -11.36 20.54 -7.21
C ALA A 239 -10.55 20.83 -5.93
N HIS A 240 -11.13 20.52 -4.77
CA HIS A 240 -10.49 20.72 -3.48
C HIS A 240 -9.03 20.21 -3.47
N GLY A 241 -8.09 21.04 -3.07
CA GLY A 241 -6.65 20.73 -2.98
C GLY A 241 -5.90 20.60 -4.31
N GLN A 242 -6.54 20.63 -5.48
CA GLN A 242 -5.85 20.46 -6.78
C GLN A 242 -4.88 21.61 -7.08
N ALA A 243 -5.18 22.85 -6.68
CA ALA A 243 -4.27 23.97 -6.83
C ALA A 243 -2.94 23.70 -6.13
N TYR A 244 -2.98 23.30 -4.86
CA TYR A 244 -1.80 22.91 -4.11
C TYR A 244 -1.05 21.76 -4.77
N VAL A 245 -1.77 20.72 -5.21
CA VAL A 245 -1.15 19.57 -5.90
C VAL A 245 -0.41 20.02 -7.15
N ALA A 246 -0.99 20.87 -7.99
CA ALA A 246 -0.35 21.39 -9.20
C ALA A 246 0.89 22.22 -8.88
N LEU A 247 0.76 23.23 -8.01
CA LEU A 247 1.85 24.12 -7.63
C LEU A 247 3.01 23.36 -6.98
N SER A 248 2.70 22.41 -6.10
CA SER A 248 3.69 21.61 -5.38
C SER A 248 4.42 20.61 -6.26
N ARG A 249 4.08 20.43 -7.56
CA ARG A 249 4.85 19.59 -8.48
C ARG A 249 6.18 20.21 -8.86
N CYS A 250 6.28 21.53 -8.85
CA CYS A 250 7.53 22.21 -9.16
C CYS A 250 8.53 22.11 -8.00
N LYS A 251 9.79 21.92 -8.36
CA LYS A 251 10.91 21.91 -7.42
C LYS A 251 11.22 23.29 -6.87
N THR A 252 11.15 24.30 -7.74
CA THR A 252 11.41 25.71 -7.41
C THR A 252 10.31 26.62 -7.94
N LEU A 253 10.22 27.83 -7.36
CA LEU A 253 9.29 28.86 -7.83
C LEU A 253 9.64 29.32 -9.27
N GLU A 254 10.91 29.43 -9.60
CA GLU A 254 11.41 29.86 -10.92
C GLU A 254 11.07 28.85 -12.02
N GLY A 255 11.03 27.57 -11.69
CA GLY A 255 10.66 26.50 -12.63
C GLY A 255 9.17 26.48 -12.97
N MET A 256 8.35 27.17 -12.17
CA MET A 256 6.91 27.25 -12.38
C MET A 256 6.54 28.39 -13.33
N VAL A 257 5.64 28.12 -14.26
CA VAL A 257 4.97 29.14 -15.10
C VAL A 257 3.47 28.94 -14.97
N LEU A 258 2.74 30.01 -14.69
CA LEU A 258 1.29 30.04 -14.76
C LEU A 258 0.87 30.53 -16.15
N SER A 259 0.08 29.76 -16.89
CA SER A 259 -0.47 30.17 -18.19
C SER A 259 -1.72 31.06 -18.03
N SER A 260 -2.25 31.13 -16.80
CA SER A 260 -3.35 32.02 -16.41
C SER A 260 -3.18 32.42 -14.94
N PRO A 261 -3.68 33.60 -14.55
CA PRO A 261 -3.58 34.04 -13.16
C PRO A 261 -4.32 33.12 -12.19
N LEU A 262 -3.72 32.87 -11.06
CA LEU A 262 -4.36 32.17 -9.94
C LEU A 262 -5.31 33.14 -9.22
N SER A 263 -6.55 32.74 -9.02
CA SER A 263 -7.56 33.51 -8.29
C SER A 263 -7.89 32.86 -6.95
N VAL A 264 -8.48 33.62 -6.01
CA VAL A 264 -8.97 33.09 -4.73
C VAL A 264 -9.92 31.91 -4.95
N ASN A 265 -10.77 31.98 -5.97
CA ASN A 265 -11.73 30.93 -6.30
C ASN A 265 -11.10 29.62 -6.82
N ALA A 266 -9.84 29.65 -7.20
CA ALA A 266 -9.10 28.45 -7.61
C ALA A 266 -8.54 27.67 -6.40
N ILE A 267 -8.47 28.31 -5.21
CA ILE A 267 -8.04 27.69 -3.97
C ILE A 267 -9.31 27.26 -3.23
N ILE A 268 -9.68 25.99 -3.41
CA ILE A 268 -10.88 25.43 -2.82
C ILE A 268 -10.45 24.47 -1.71
N SER A 269 -10.91 24.71 -0.48
CA SER A 269 -10.75 23.80 0.64
C SER A 269 -12.09 23.13 1.02
N ASP A 270 -12.00 22.06 1.79
CA ASP A 270 -13.16 21.41 2.39
C ASP A 270 -13.06 21.56 3.91
N THR A 271 -14.06 22.19 4.50
CA THR A 271 -14.11 22.48 5.95
C THR A 271 -14.02 21.19 6.77
N ILE A 272 -14.51 20.04 6.25
CA ILE A 272 -14.40 18.74 6.93
C ILE A 272 -12.93 18.29 7.04
N ILE A 273 -12.12 18.58 6.01
CA ILE A 273 -10.68 18.30 6.02
C ILE A 273 -9.96 19.27 6.96
N ASP A 274 -10.33 20.55 6.94
CA ASP A 274 -9.73 21.57 7.80
C ASP A 274 -10.00 21.24 9.28
N ASP A 275 -11.23 20.89 9.64
CA ASP A 275 -11.61 20.44 11.00
C ASP A 275 -10.82 19.18 11.42
N TYR A 276 -10.64 18.22 10.52
CA TYR A 276 -9.86 17.02 10.79
C TYR A 276 -8.37 17.34 10.99
N ASN A 277 -7.80 18.22 10.19
CA ASN A 277 -6.41 18.64 10.34
C ASN A 277 -6.20 19.37 11.69
N GLN A 278 -7.11 20.25 12.07
CA GLN A 278 -7.07 20.92 13.37
C GLN A 278 -7.20 19.92 14.54
N TYR A 279 -8.05 18.90 14.39
CA TYR A 279 -8.14 17.81 15.35
C TYR A 279 -6.80 17.09 15.51
N ILE A 280 -6.12 16.73 14.39
CA ILE A 280 -4.82 16.06 14.43
C ILE A 280 -3.75 16.92 15.12
N GLU A 281 -3.67 18.23 14.80
CA GLU A 281 -2.72 19.14 15.42
C GLU A 281 -2.87 19.18 16.96
N THR A 282 -4.12 19.19 17.44
CA THR A 282 -4.42 19.23 18.88
C THR A 282 -4.28 17.87 19.57
N HIS A 283 -4.31 16.75 18.79
CA HIS A 283 -4.22 15.37 19.29
C HIS A 283 -2.96 14.66 18.79
N THR A 284 -1.89 15.40 18.58
CA THR A 284 -0.59 14.82 18.20
C THR A 284 -0.13 13.84 19.28
N PRO A 285 0.31 12.62 18.93
CA PRO A 285 0.81 11.65 19.89
C PRO A 285 1.99 12.23 20.69
N ASN A 286 1.88 12.21 22.01
CA ASN A 286 2.99 12.52 22.89
C ASN A 286 3.79 11.27 23.24
N GLU A 287 4.93 11.43 23.92
CA GLU A 287 5.78 10.31 24.32
C GLU A 287 5.06 9.32 25.24
N GLU A 288 4.19 9.82 26.12
CA GLU A 288 3.42 8.95 27.03
C GLU A 288 2.46 8.04 26.28
N LEU A 289 1.74 8.59 25.29
CA LEU A 289 0.85 7.81 24.42
C LEU A 289 1.62 6.77 23.60
N LEU A 290 2.77 7.16 23.02
CA LEU A 290 3.63 6.25 22.27
C LEU A 290 4.15 5.11 23.14
N CYS A 291 4.61 5.41 24.38
CA CYS A 291 5.01 4.40 25.33
C CYS A 291 3.86 3.44 25.69
N ALA A 292 2.67 3.97 25.94
CA ALA A 292 1.49 3.16 26.24
C ALA A 292 1.10 2.25 25.05
N MET A 293 1.17 2.76 23.83
CA MET A 293 0.91 1.98 22.62
C MET A 293 1.97 0.90 22.40
N GLN A 294 3.25 1.19 22.63
CA GLN A 294 4.33 0.21 22.58
C GLN A 294 4.13 -0.90 23.61
N GLN A 295 3.76 -0.55 24.85
CA GLN A 295 3.44 -1.53 25.90
C GLN A 295 2.29 -2.44 25.49
N THR A 296 1.21 -1.85 24.97
CA THR A 296 0.03 -2.61 24.52
C THR A 296 0.39 -3.54 23.36
N TYR A 297 1.16 -3.05 22.39
CA TYR A 297 1.60 -3.85 21.25
C TYR A 297 2.48 -5.03 21.70
N PHE A 298 3.44 -4.78 22.58
CA PHE A 298 4.32 -5.83 23.11
C PHE A 298 3.52 -6.85 23.93
N LEU A 299 2.59 -6.40 24.76
CA LEU A 299 1.71 -7.28 25.53
C LEU A 299 0.88 -8.17 24.59
N ASN A 300 0.37 -7.64 23.49
CA ASN A 300 -0.36 -8.42 22.49
C ASN A 300 0.53 -9.48 21.85
N LEU A 301 1.77 -9.13 21.44
CA LEU A 301 2.72 -10.11 20.88
C LEU A 301 3.01 -11.27 21.85
N VAL A 302 3.25 -10.95 23.13
CA VAL A 302 3.48 -11.98 24.15
C VAL A 302 2.21 -12.81 24.38
N SER A 303 1.03 -12.17 24.34
CA SER A 303 -0.25 -12.85 24.48
C SER A 303 -0.51 -13.80 23.33
N GLU A 304 -0.22 -13.42 22.10
CA GLU A 304 -0.32 -14.29 20.92
C GLU A 304 0.64 -15.47 20.99
N LEU A 305 1.88 -15.25 21.47
CA LEU A 305 2.86 -16.32 21.66
C LEU A 305 2.32 -17.41 22.60
N PHE A 306 1.62 -17.02 23.67
CA PHE A 306 1.10 -17.93 24.70
C PHE A 306 -0.43 -18.15 24.58
N ASP A 307 -1.05 -17.80 23.46
CA ASP A 307 -2.42 -18.21 23.14
C ASP A 307 -2.42 -19.63 22.54
N PHE A 308 -3.01 -20.56 23.25
CA PHE A 308 -3.18 -21.96 22.84
C PHE A 308 -4.61 -22.29 22.41
N SER A 309 -5.48 -21.27 22.30
CA SER A 309 -6.88 -21.44 21.88
C SER A 309 -7.06 -22.05 20.49
N PRO A 310 -6.22 -21.73 19.49
CA PRO A 310 -6.31 -22.39 18.18
C PRO A 310 -6.03 -23.90 18.28
N ILE A 311 -5.00 -24.30 19.04
CA ILE A 311 -4.68 -25.71 19.27
C ILE A 311 -5.81 -26.41 20.02
N ALA A 312 -6.37 -25.77 21.06
CA ALA A 312 -7.48 -26.33 21.81
C ALA A 312 -8.69 -26.59 20.92
N ARG A 313 -9.00 -25.68 19.98
CA ARG A 313 -10.10 -25.85 19.03
C ARG A 313 -9.88 -27.01 18.11
N SER A 314 -8.74 -27.07 17.41
CA SER A 314 -8.43 -28.15 16.45
C SER A 314 -8.34 -29.50 17.16
N PHE A 315 -7.79 -29.55 18.39
CA PHE A 315 -7.73 -30.77 19.20
C PHE A 315 -9.15 -31.29 19.58
N ASN A 316 -10.03 -30.40 20.04
CA ASN A 316 -11.40 -30.78 20.37
C ASN A 316 -12.19 -31.22 19.13
N GLU A 317 -11.95 -30.58 17.96
CA GLU A 317 -12.59 -30.94 16.72
C GLU A 317 -12.17 -32.33 16.25
N GLN A 318 -10.86 -32.64 16.34
CA GLN A 318 -10.34 -33.97 16.03
C GLN A 318 -10.94 -35.03 16.97
N ALA A 319 -11.01 -34.77 18.27
CA ALA A 319 -11.61 -35.70 19.25
C ALA A 319 -13.10 -35.91 19.00
N ARG A 320 -13.83 -34.84 18.64
CA ARG A 320 -15.25 -34.94 18.26
C ARG A 320 -15.45 -35.81 17.03
N LEU A 321 -14.62 -35.67 16.02
CA LEU A 321 -14.67 -36.44 14.80
C LEU A 321 -14.41 -37.94 15.06
N ILE A 322 -13.46 -38.26 15.97
CA ILE A 322 -13.21 -39.63 16.42
C ILE A 322 -14.43 -40.17 17.19
N ASP A 323 -15.03 -39.38 18.07
CA ASP A 323 -16.21 -39.79 18.84
C ASP A 323 -17.43 -40.04 17.96
N GLU A 324 -17.68 -39.19 16.95
CA GLU A 324 -18.84 -39.31 16.06
C GLU A 324 -18.75 -40.49 15.08
N HIS A 325 -17.55 -40.78 14.54
CA HIS A 325 -17.41 -41.69 13.40
C HIS A 325 -16.56 -42.95 13.68
N PHE A 326 -15.68 -42.91 14.68
CA PHE A 326 -14.68 -43.95 14.89
C PHE A 326 -14.72 -44.59 16.30
N TYR A 327 -15.66 -44.21 17.17
CA TYR A 327 -15.69 -44.67 18.55
C TYR A 327 -15.79 -46.21 18.69
N LYS A 328 -16.45 -46.91 17.77
CA LYS A 328 -16.55 -48.38 17.78
C LYS A 328 -15.26 -49.03 17.28
N LEU A 329 -14.59 -48.44 16.30
CA LEU A 329 -13.40 -48.98 15.68
C LEU A 329 -12.13 -48.69 16.50
N PHE A 330 -12.06 -47.52 17.11
CA PHE A 330 -10.88 -47.08 17.86
C PHE A 330 -11.24 -46.57 19.27
N PRO A 331 -11.85 -47.38 20.15
CA PRO A 331 -12.29 -46.93 21.47
C PRO A 331 -11.13 -46.52 22.38
N GLN A 332 -9.95 -47.17 22.23
CA GLN A 332 -8.75 -46.81 23.02
C GLN A 332 -8.18 -45.46 22.59
N LEU A 333 -8.15 -45.16 21.29
CA LEU A 333 -7.70 -43.88 20.76
C LEU A 333 -8.59 -42.75 21.25
N LEU A 334 -9.92 -42.94 21.21
CA LEU A 334 -10.88 -41.99 21.76
C LEU A 334 -10.68 -41.70 23.25
N ALA A 335 -10.46 -42.75 24.02
CA ALA A 335 -10.18 -42.61 25.45
C ALA A 335 -8.88 -41.83 25.70
N GLU A 336 -7.84 -42.09 24.90
CA GLU A 336 -6.57 -41.34 24.96
C GLU A 336 -6.77 -39.87 24.59
N TYR A 337 -7.50 -39.55 23.51
CA TYR A 337 -7.82 -38.19 23.15
C TYR A 337 -8.58 -37.44 24.26
N LYS A 338 -9.61 -38.04 24.85
CA LYS A 338 -10.35 -37.45 25.96
C LYS A 338 -9.45 -37.18 27.20
N LYS A 339 -8.58 -38.11 27.53
CA LYS A 339 -7.58 -37.97 28.60
C LYS A 339 -6.59 -36.84 28.28
N GLN A 340 -6.07 -36.81 27.07
CA GLN A 340 -5.07 -35.81 26.67
C GLN A 340 -5.67 -34.40 26.58
N ILE A 341 -6.93 -34.23 26.19
CA ILE A 341 -7.64 -32.95 26.25
C ILE A 341 -7.72 -32.43 27.69
N GLN A 342 -7.98 -33.31 28.66
CA GLN A 342 -8.01 -32.92 30.07
C GLN A 342 -6.62 -32.47 30.54
N ILE A 343 -5.56 -33.16 30.14
CA ILE A 343 -4.17 -32.77 30.45
C ILE A 343 -3.83 -31.45 29.76
N PHE A 344 -4.19 -31.28 28.49
CA PHE A 344 -3.99 -30.05 27.73
C PHE A 344 -4.65 -28.86 28.44
N THR A 345 -5.89 -29.02 28.88
CA THR A 345 -6.62 -27.97 29.60
C THR A 345 -5.91 -27.58 30.88
N THR A 346 -5.54 -28.56 31.72
CA THR A 346 -4.95 -28.28 33.05
C THR A 346 -3.49 -27.83 33.02
N GLU A 347 -2.66 -28.40 32.13
CA GLU A 347 -1.23 -28.12 32.07
C GLU A 347 -0.85 -27.03 31.06
N ILE A 348 -1.70 -26.72 30.07
CA ILE A 348 -1.42 -25.70 29.06
C ILE A 348 -2.38 -24.53 29.21
N VAL A 349 -3.70 -24.72 29.03
CA VAL A 349 -4.66 -23.62 29.03
C VAL A 349 -4.71 -22.91 30.37
N ASP A 350 -4.90 -23.64 31.46
CA ASP A 350 -4.97 -23.05 32.83
C ASP A 350 -3.64 -22.43 33.27
N VAL A 351 -2.53 -23.03 32.86
CA VAL A 351 -1.20 -22.48 33.14
C VAL A 351 -0.94 -21.22 32.35
N SER A 352 -1.31 -21.19 31.03
CA SER A 352 -1.21 -20.03 30.17
C SER A 352 -2.01 -18.84 30.73
N TYR A 353 -3.24 -19.08 31.19
CA TYR A 353 -4.06 -18.04 31.80
C TYR A 353 -3.42 -17.43 33.06
N ARG A 354 -2.86 -18.27 33.92
CA ARG A 354 -2.13 -17.79 35.12
C ARG A 354 -0.82 -17.10 34.74
N PHE A 355 -0.16 -17.56 33.71
CA PHE A 355 1.08 -16.98 33.20
C PHE A 355 0.84 -15.59 32.57
N HIS A 356 -0.28 -15.40 31.86
CA HIS A 356 -0.70 -14.11 31.33
C HIS A 356 -0.71 -13.02 32.40
N LYS A 357 -1.34 -13.27 33.56
CA LYS A 357 -1.38 -12.31 34.65
C LYS A 357 0.00 -11.97 35.23
N GLN A 358 0.98 -12.86 35.08
CA GLN A 358 2.35 -12.61 35.59
C GLN A 358 3.12 -11.71 34.62
N TYR A 359 3.12 -12.01 33.32
CA TYR A 359 3.87 -11.19 32.37
C TYR A 359 3.20 -9.83 32.12
N GLU A 360 1.88 -9.73 32.21
CA GLU A 360 1.17 -8.47 32.19
C GLU A 360 1.71 -7.50 33.25
N ARG A 361 1.87 -7.95 34.47
CA ARG A 361 2.47 -7.13 35.54
C ARG A 361 3.93 -6.75 35.27
N LEU A 362 4.70 -7.63 34.64
CA LEU A 362 6.09 -7.34 34.29
C LEU A 362 6.21 -6.35 33.14
N VAL A 363 5.31 -6.40 32.15
CA VAL A 363 5.22 -5.45 31.03
C VAL A 363 4.89 -4.05 31.53
N THR A 364 3.97 -3.92 32.50
CA THR A 364 3.57 -2.60 33.02
C THR A 364 4.64 -1.95 33.92
N GLN A 365 5.62 -2.70 34.40
CA GLN A 365 6.68 -2.18 35.28
C GLN A 365 7.85 -1.49 34.54
N SER A 366 8.03 -1.75 33.25
CA SER A 366 9.09 -1.18 32.42
C SER A 366 8.61 -0.89 31.01
N THR A 367 8.90 0.31 30.52
CA THR A 367 8.63 0.74 29.15
C THR A 367 9.68 0.25 28.14
N ASP A 368 10.88 -0.09 28.63
CA ASP A 368 11.97 -0.62 27.80
C ASP A 368 12.07 -2.14 27.95
N TYR A 369 11.48 -2.85 27.01
CA TYR A 369 11.45 -4.32 26.99
C TYR A 369 12.81 -4.97 26.76
N ASN A 370 13.71 -4.28 26.06
CA ASN A 370 15.05 -4.81 25.76
C ASN A 370 15.91 -4.88 27.02
N THR A 371 15.65 -4.01 27.98
CA THR A 371 16.37 -3.95 29.26
C THR A 371 15.63 -4.67 30.39
N ASN A 372 14.38 -5.11 30.20
CA ASN A 372 13.59 -5.81 31.21
C ASN A 372 14.00 -7.29 31.34
N ASN A 373 15.16 -7.56 31.97
CA ASN A 373 15.71 -8.89 32.13
C ASN A 373 14.75 -9.87 32.82
N ASN A 374 13.95 -9.39 33.79
CA ASN A 374 13.01 -10.24 34.53
C ASN A 374 11.90 -10.75 33.59
N LEU A 375 11.40 -9.89 32.72
CA LEU A 375 10.40 -10.26 31.72
C LEU A 375 10.98 -11.24 30.70
N GLN A 376 12.17 -10.95 30.15
CA GLN A 376 12.86 -11.83 29.19
C GLN A 376 13.09 -13.23 29.76
N ILE A 377 13.67 -13.33 30.95
CA ILE A 377 13.88 -14.62 31.64
C ILE A 377 12.55 -15.35 31.82
N ARG A 378 11.49 -14.63 32.16
CA ARG A 378 10.18 -15.23 32.40
C ARG A 378 9.54 -15.74 31.11
N ILE A 379 9.65 -15.00 30.00
CA ILE A 379 9.18 -15.42 28.68
C ILE A 379 9.94 -16.68 28.21
N ILE A 380 11.28 -16.68 28.31
CA ILE A 380 12.11 -17.83 27.91
C ILE A 380 11.74 -19.09 28.72
N LYS A 381 11.59 -18.95 30.03
CA LYS A 381 11.16 -20.07 30.87
C LYS A 381 9.75 -20.54 30.59
N GLY A 382 8.84 -19.61 30.25
CA GLY A 382 7.48 -19.93 29.82
C GLY A 382 7.48 -20.69 28.49
N ALA A 383 8.23 -20.19 27.52
CA ALA A 383 8.36 -20.81 26.20
C ALA A 383 8.91 -22.26 26.31
N ALA A 384 9.98 -22.45 27.07
CA ALA A 384 10.54 -23.77 27.30
C ALA A 384 9.55 -24.73 27.98
N TYR A 385 8.78 -24.25 28.96
CA TYR A 385 7.74 -25.03 29.63
C TYR A 385 6.67 -25.50 28.66
N PHE A 386 6.09 -24.55 27.90
CA PHE A 386 5.01 -24.88 26.98
C PHE A 386 5.51 -25.71 25.79
N GLU A 387 6.71 -25.46 25.29
CA GLU A 387 7.32 -26.29 24.24
C GLU A 387 7.45 -27.76 24.69
N GLN A 388 7.98 -27.98 25.89
CA GLN A 388 8.08 -29.32 26.46
C GLN A 388 6.71 -30.01 26.62
N LYS A 389 5.70 -29.24 27.10
CA LYS A 389 4.34 -29.74 27.32
C LYS A 389 3.55 -29.99 26.06
N LEU A 390 3.83 -29.29 24.95
CA LEU A 390 3.18 -29.48 23.65
C LEU A 390 3.68 -30.71 22.88
N ARG A 391 4.93 -31.11 23.05
CA ARG A 391 5.54 -32.24 22.33
C ARG A 391 4.75 -33.56 22.41
N PRO A 392 4.17 -34.00 23.55
CA PRO A 392 3.35 -35.20 23.61
C PRO A 392 2.12 -35.16 22.71
N PHE A 393 1.48 -33.97 22.58
CA PHE A 393 0.28 -33.80 21.73
C PHE A 393 0.65 -33.86 20.25
N HIS A 394 1.81 -33.30 19.86
CA HIS A 394 2.32 -33.44 18.50
C HIS A 394 2.57 -34.90 18.14
N LYS A 395 3.22 -35.67 19.01
CA LYS A 395 3.43 -37.11 18.83
C LYS A 395 2.14 -37.91 18.75
N LEU A 396 1.12 -37.54 19.57
CA LEU A 396 -0.20 -38.16 19.49
C LEU A 396 -0.85 -37.90 18.13
N ALA A 397 -0.78 -36.69 17.63
CA ALA A 397 -1.33 -36.34 16.33
C ALA A 397 -0.61 -37.06 15.18
N GLU A 398 0.74 -37.14 15.20
CA GLU A 398 1.53 -37.90 14.22
C GLU A 398 1.20 -39.41 14.24
N ALA A 399 0.95 -39.98 15.39
CA ALA A 399 0.60 -41.39 15.55
C ALA A 399 -0.86 -41.71 15.20
N THR A 400 -1.69 -40.69 15.01
CA THR A 400 -3.12 -40.85 14.75
C THR A 400 -3.34 -41.29 13.28
N ASN A 401 -3.91 -42.48 13.10
CA ASN A 401 -4.30 -42.99 11.79
C ASN A 401 -5.76 -43.51 11.85
N LEU A 402 -6.63 -42.94 11.01
CA LEU A 402 -8.07 -43.22 10.97
C LEU A 402 -8.51 -43.71 9.59
N PRO A 403 -8.17 -44.96 9.21
CA PRO A 403 -8.54 -45.50 7.90
C PRO A 403 -10.05 -45.66 7.78
N THR A 404 -10.60 -45.23 6.64
CA THR A 404 -12.01 -45.39 6.28
C THR A 404 -12.19 -45.48 4.76
N ASP A 405 -13.19 -46.27 4.31
CA ASP A 405 -13.52 -46.43 2.88
C ASP A 405 -14.40 -45.28 2.38
N ASN A 406 -15.03 -44.51 3.28
CA ASN A 406 -15.80 -43.35 2.93
C ASN A 406 -14.87 -42.19 2.51
N LYS A 407 -14.90 -41.83 1.21
CA LYS A 407 -14.02 -40.79 0.65
C LYS A 407 -14.19 -39.40 1.30
N GLU A 408 -15.44 -39.00 1.57
CA GLU A 408 -15.71 -37.67 2.19
C GLU A 408 -15.23 -37.65 3.64
N LEU A 409 -15.52 -38.71 4.39
CA LEU A 409 -15.06 -38.83 5.76
C LEU A 409 -13.52 -38.86 5.84
N ARG A 410 -12.88 -39.59 4.90
CA ARG A 410 -11.41 -39.62 4.80
C ARG A 410 -10.83 -38.24 4.56
N LYS A 411 -11.38 -37.47 3.59
CA LYS A 411 -10.93 -36.10 3.32
C LYS A 411 -11.09 -35.21 4.56
N LYS A 412 -12.26 -35.27 5.20
CA LYS A 412 -12.53 -34.48 6.41
C LYS A 412 -11.57 -34.82 7.54
N THR A 413 -11.34 -36.11 7.79
CA THR A 413 -10.46 -36.59 8.87
C THR A 413 -9.02 -36.17 8.63
N ASN A 414 -8.51 -36.30 7.38
CA ASN A 414 -7.16 -35.90 7.05
C ASN A 414 -6.98 -34.39 7.19
N ASN A 415 -7.92 -33.56 6.69
CA ASN A 415 -7.84 -32.11 6.80
C ASN A 415 -7.82 -31.66 8.26
N THR A 416 -8.70 -32.21 9.11
CA THR A 416 -8.75 -31.85 10.54
C THR A 416 -7.47 -32.27 11.28
N LEU A 417 -6.91 -33.42 10.95
CA LEU A 417 -5.65 -33.89 11.54
C LEU A 417 -4.46 -33.07 11.06
N GLU A 418 -4.42 -32.71 9.79
CA GLU A 418 -3.40 -31.84 9.21
C GLU A 418 -3.46 -30.43 9.81
N GLU A 419 -4.66 -29.85 9.97
CA GLU A 419 -4.84 -28.56 10.66
C GLU A 419 -4.34 -28.62 12.10
N PHE A 420 -4.63 -29.68 12.84
CA PHE A 420 -4.15 -29.87 14.20
C PHE A 420 -2.62 -29.98 14.25
N LEU A 421 -2.01 -30.78 13.37
CA LEU A 421 -0.55 -30.93 13.27
C LEU A 421 0.12 -29.62 12.89
N ASN A 422 -0.41 -28.89 11.89
CA ASN A 422 0.14 -27.61 11.43
C ASN A 422 0.10 -26.57 12.54
N THR A 423 -1.03 -26.47 13.28
CA THR A 423 -1.17 -25.54 14.41
C THR A 423 -0.18 -25.83 15.53
N LEU A 424 0.03 -27.11 15.86
CA LEU A 424 1.02 -27.55 16.83
C LEU A 424 2.45 -27.23 16.38
N THR A 425 2.79 -27.57 15.12
CA THR A 425 4.12 -27.35 14.54
C THR A 425 4.48 -25.87 14.51
N GLN A 426 3.57 -25.01 14.06
CA GLN A 426 3.76 -23.57 14.06
C GLN A 426 4.00 -23.02 15.47
N LYS A 427 3.18 -23.45 16.44
CA LYS A 427 3.34 -22.99 17.82
C LYS A 427 4.66 -23.49 18.43
N LEU A 428 5.05 -24.73 18.19
CA LEU A 428 6.33 -25.27 18.64
C LEU A 428 7.51 -24.49 18.05
N SER A 429 7.47 -24.14 16.75
CA SER A 429 8.49 -23.31 16.11
C SER A 429 8.59 -21.93 16.77
N LEU A 430 7.45 -21.26 17.01
CA LEU A 430 7.43 -19.94 17.66
C LEU A 430 7.98 -19.96 19.10
N LEU A 431 7.80 -21.07 19.83
CA LEU A 431 8.30 -21.19 21.21
C LEU A 431 9.80 -21.54 21.29
N GLN A 432 10.45 -21.92 20.18
CA GLN A 432 11.88 -22.24 20.12
C GLN A 432 12.77 -21.02 19.82
N TYR A 433 12.19 -19.94 19.27
CA TYR A 433 12.89 -18.67 19.01
C TYR A 433 12.79 -17.73 20.21
#